data_f4c7e84f9b260c64975d8b7af7769808
#
_entry.id   f4c7e84f9b260c64975d8b7af7769808
#
_cell.length_a   1.000
_cell.length_b   1.000
_cell.length_c   1.000
_cell.angle_alpha   90.00
_cell.angle_beta   90.00
_cell.angle_gamma   90.00
#
_symmetry.space_group_name_H-M   'P 1'
#
loop_
_entity.id
_entity.type
_entity.pdbx_description
1 polymer ?
#
loop_
_entity_poly.entity_id
_entity_poly.type
_entity_poly.pdbx_seq_one_letter_code
_entity_poly.pdbx_strand_id
1 'polypeptide(L)'
;YISAIKKDPLLALVKIGQAVAAEKNIDKLMQTIAEETKEAIQADRCTVFLYDKETDELWSKVALGLGSTELRFKADQGLAGHAFQTGETINIKDAYSDSRFNKNIDKETGYKTKTILCMPIKNINQETIGVFQVLNKMTGCFTEEDEDLLVTIGSSAGISLENATLFERQNELLKEQKIVFDSFISTLAASIDARDKITSGHSTRVRMYATLIAQEFNMSEKDIEIIQKAAALHDIGKIGIRDSVLQKEGKLTPEEYQHIQQHVEITHNILEKIHMSDEFKLITEIACSHHEKYDGTGYYRHLKGEEIPFGGRILAVSDVFDAITSKRHYRDKMPIVKVISILIG
;
A
#
# COMPACT_ATOMS: atom_id res chain seq x y z
N TYR A 1 33.29 -43.35 -9.44
CA TYR A 1 33.74 -42.03 -9.86
C TYR A 1 32.53 -41.24 -10.30
N ILE A 2 31.85 -40.58 -9.35
CA ILE A 2 30.86 -39.53 -9.67
C ILE A 2 31.67 -38.24 -9.54
N SER A 3 32.04 -37.67 -10.67
CA SER A 3 32.62 -36.35 -10.79
C SER A 3 31.59 -35.38 -10.18
N ALA A 4 31.89 -34.81 -9.03
CA ALA A 4 31.16 -33.66 -8.51
C ALA A 4 31.29 -32.55 -9.55
N ILE A 5 30.22 -32.29 -10.27
CA ILE A 5 30.13 -31.16 -11.21
C ILE A 5 30.27 -29.93 -10.35
N LYS A 6 31.45 -29.29 -10.36
CA LYS A 6 31.63 -27.94 -9.85
C LYS A 6 30.59 -27.07 -10.55
N LYS A 7 29.50 -26.70 -9.88
CA LYS A 7 28.58 -25.72 -10.44
C LYS A 7 29.39 -24.44 -10.71
N ASP A 8 29.30 -23.95 -11.92
CA ASP A 8 30.04 -22.78 -12.39
C ASP A 8 29.64 -21.56 -11.54
N PRO A 9 30.57 -20.91 -10.82
CA PRO A 9 30.30 -19.68 -10.07
C PRO A 9 29.62 -18.59 -10.91
N LEU A 10 29.95 -18.55 -12.19
CA LEU A 10 29.34 -17.65 -13.17
C LEU A 10 27.84 -17.93 -13.36
N LEU A 11 27.43 -19.21 -13.32
CA LEU A 11 26.04 -19.58 -13.42
C LEU A 11 25.23 -19.15 -12.20
N ALA A 12 25.81 -19.22 -10.99
CA ALA A 12 25.18 -18.71 -9.78
C ALA A 12 24.96 -17.19 -9.86
N LEU A 13 25.98 -16.44 -10.32
CA LEU A 13 25.86 -15.00 -10.53
C LEU A 13 24.77 -14.63 -11.55
N VAL A 14 24.68 -15.39 -12.66
CA VAL A 14 23.64 -15.17 -13.67
C VAL A 14 22.25 -15.44 -13.09
N LYS A 15 22.07 -16.51 -12.34
CA LYS A 15 20.79 -16.84 -11.69
C LYS A 15 20.40 -15.84 -10.62
N ILE A 16 21.33 -15.41 -9.77
CA ILE A 16 21.10 -14.34 -8.80
C ILE A 16 20.69 -13.07 -9.53
N GLY A 17 21.41 -12.68 -10.60
CA GLY A 17 21.07 -11.52 -11.41
C GLY A 17 19.69 -11.61 -12.07
N GLN A 18 19.26 -12.80 -12.51
CA GLN A 18 17.93 -13.01 -13.08
C GLN A 18 16.81 -12.99 -12.01
N ALA A 19 17.04 -13.62 -10.87
CA ALA A 19 16.11 -13.61 -9.74
C ALA A 19 15.89 -12.17 -9.23
N VAL A 20 16.96 -11.42 -9.14
CA VAL A 20 17.03 -10.00 -8.81
C VAL A 20 16.17 -9.14 -9.74
N ALA A 21 16.20 -9.40 -11.04
CA ALA A 21 15.45 -8.61 -12.02
C ALA A 21 13.94 -8.93 -12.03
N ALA A 22 13.56 -10.12 -11.56
CA ALA A 22 12.20 -10.63 -11.67
C ALA A 22 11.41 -10.61 -10.34
N GLU A 23 12.10 -10.76 -9.19
CA GLU A 23 11.44 -10.93 -7.89
C GLU A 23 11.39 -9.58 -7.13
N LYS A 24 10.18 -9.18 -6.78
CA LYS A 24 9.92 -7.95 -6.01
C LYS A 24 9.68 -8.22 -4.53
N ASN A 25 9.42 -9.47 -4.17
CA ASN A 25 9.21 -9.87 -2.79
C ASN A 25 10.57 -10.12 -2.12
N ILE A 26 10.87 -9.37 -1.07
CA ILE A 26 12.17 -9.40 -0.39
C ILE A 26 12.46 -10.76 0.24
N ASP A 27 11.46 -11.44 0.80
CA ASP A 27 11.63 -12.74 1.45
C ASP A 27 12.06 -13.81 0.43
N LYS A 28 11.41 -13.84 -0.73
CA LYS A 28 11.76 -14.77 -1.82
C LYS A 28 13.12 -14.43 -2.43
N LEU A 29 13.44 -13.15 -2.56
CA LEU A 29 14.72 -12.71 -3.05
C LEU A 29 15.85 -13.14 -2.11
N MET A 30 15.70 -12.92 -0.79
CA MET A 30 16.65 -13.38 0.23
C MET A 30 16.84 -14.90 0.19
N GLN A 31 15.75 -15.65 0.04
CA GLN A 31 15.80 -17.12 -0.08
C GLN A 31 16.60 -17.54 -1.31
N THR A 32 16.30 -16.99 -2.47
CA THR A 32 17.00 -17.33 -3.71
C THR A 32 18.49 -17.01 -3.61
N ILE A 33 18.83 -15.82 -3.08
CA ILE A 33 20.22 -15.42 -2.87
C ILE A 33 20.92 -16.39 -1.91
N ALA A 34 20.29 -16.77 -0.79
CA ALA A 34 20.87 -17.70 0.19
C ALA A 34 21.11 -19.10 -0.42
N GLU A 35 20.12 -19.63 -1.18
CA GLU A 35 20.21 -20.95 -1.81
C GLU A 35 21.31 -21.00 -2.88
N GLU A 36 21.34 -20.03 -3.79
CA GLU A 36 22.36 -19.98 -4.85
C GLU A 36 23.76 -19.72 -4.26
N THR A 37 23.87 -18.87 -3.23
CA THR A 37 25.14 -18.63 -2.53
C THR A 37 25.64 -19.90 -1.85
N LYS A 38 24.77 -20.60 -1.13
CA LYS A 38 25.08 -21.88 -0.46
C LYS A 38 25.64 -22.89 -1.46
N GLU A 39 24.99 -23.04 -2.62
CA GLU A 39 25.41 -23.96 -3.66
C GLU A 39 26.75 -23.54 -4.28
N ALA A 40 26.91 -22.26 -4.61
CA ALA A 40 28.12 -21.75 -5.26
C ALA A 40 29.37 -21.92 -4.38
N ILE A 41 29.24 -21.63 -3.08
CA ILE A 41 30.32 -21.75 -2.10
C ILE A 41 30.49 -23.17 -1.58
N GLN A 42 29.58 -24.09 -1.91
CA GLN A 42 29.59 -25.48 -1.42
C GLN A 42 29.57 -25.52 0.11
N ALA A 43 28.63 -24.84 0.72
CA ALA A 43 28.40 -24.82 2.14
C ALA A 43 27.12 -25.58 2.53
N ASP A 44 26.99 -25.94 3.80
CA ASP A 44 25.80 -26.62 4.32
C ASP A 44 24.63 -25.65 4.49
N ARG A 45 24.90 -24.44 4.99
CA ARG A 45 23.87 -23.39 5.19
C ARG A 45 24.37 -22.02 4.75
N CYS A 46 23.43 -21.21 4.29
CA CYS A 46 23.61 -19.78 4.07
C CYS A 46 22.39 -19.03 4.60
N THR A 47 22.62 -17.94 5.30
CA THR A 47 21.58 -17.02 5.76
C THR A 47 21.95 -15.61 5.31
N VAL A 48 20.95 -14.89 4.82
CA VAL A 48 21.05 -13.47 4.52
C VAL A 48 20.34 -12.72 5.62
N PHE A 49 21.06 -11.88 6.35
CA PHE A 49 20.49 -10.96 7.33
C PHE A 49 20.43 -9.58 6.75
N LEU A 50 19.27 -8.90 6.89
CA LEU A 50 19.12 -7.48 6.57
C LEU A 50 19.08 -6.65 7.85
N TYR A 51 19.53 -5.41 7.72
CA TYR A 51 19.52 -4.46 8.82
C TYR A 51 18.22 -3.65 8.83
N ASP A 52 17.57 -3.65 9.98
CA ASP A 52 16.43 -2.82 10.28
C ASP A 52 16.87 -1.59 11.08
N LYS A 53 16.85 -0.43 10.45
CA LYS A 53 17.27 0.86 11.06
C LYS A 53 16.34 1.31 12.20
N GLU A 54 15.06 0.94 12.16
CA GLU A 54 14.07 1.39 13.16
C GLU A 54 14.26 0.66 14.49
N THR A 55 14.62 -0.64 14.44
CA THR A 55 14.79 -1.47 15.63
C THR A 55 16.23 -1.68 16.02
N ASP A 56 17.20 -1.28 15.19
CA ASP A 56 18.64 -1.55 15.32
C ASP A 56 18.92 -3.05 15.43
N GLU A 57 18.35 -3.83 14.50
CA GLU A 57 18.42 -5.29 14.49
C GLU A 57 18.81 -5.84 13.12
N LEU A 58 19.51 -7.00 13.16
CA LEU A 58 19.66 -7.87 12.00
C LEU A 58 18.54 -8.90 12.01
N TRP A 59 17.87 -9.05 10.86
CA TRP A 59 16.76 -9.99 10.74
C TRP A 59 16.84 -10.83 9.46
N SER A 60 16.27 -12.02 9.52
CA SER A 60 16.10 -12.92 8.39
C SER A 60 14.85 -13.77 8.59
N LYS A 61 14.01 -13.89 7.55
CA LYS A 61 12.91 -14.86 7.53
C LYS A 61 13.34 -16.22 6.96
N VAL A 62 14.51 -16.27 6.37
CA VAL A 62 15.00 -17.44 5.64
C VAL A 62 16.31 -17.90 6.26
N ALA A 63 16.20 -18.77 7.24
CA ALA A 63 17.33 -19.57 7.73
C ALA A 63 17.17 -20.97 7.17
N LEU A 64 17.93 -21.32 6.12
CA LEU A 64 17.88 -22.65 5.51
C LEU A 64 18.19 -23.71 6.57
N GLY A 65 17.18 -24.56 6.87
CA GLY A 65 17.28 -25.65 7.83
C GLY A 65 16.66 -25.40 9.21
N LEU A 66 16.06 -24.23 9.49
CA LEU A 66 15.37 -23.90 10.75
C LEU A 66 13.86 -23.71 10.60
N GLY A 67 13.31 -24.01 9.42
CA GLY A 67 11.90 -23.73 9.11
C GLY A 67 11.64 -22.26 8.76
N SER A 68 10.37 -21.86 8.73
CA SER A 68 9.94 -20.48 8.37
C SER A 68 9.97 -19.51 9.55
N THR A 69 10.88 -19.70 10.52
CA THR A 69 10.97 -18.84 11.70
C THR A 69 11.80 -17.60 11.39
N GLU A 70 11.25 -16.42 11.66
CA GLU A 70 12.00 -15.18 11.60
C GLU A 70 13.07 -15.17 12.69
N LEU A 71 14.32 -14.95 12.30
CA LEU A 71 15.44 -14.71 13.21
C LEU A 71 15.68 -13.22 13.30
N ARG A 72 15.71 -12.68 14.51
CA ARG A 72 15.94 -11.25 14.76
C ARG A 72 16.80 -11.10 16.01
N PHE A 73 17.86 -10.28 15.91
CA PHE A 73 18.77 -9.99 17.03
C PHE A 73 19.44 -8.64 16.85
N LYS A 74 19.96 -8.07 17.93
CA LYS A 74 20.63 -6.76 17.89
C LYS A 74 21.81 -6.74 16.93
N ALA A 75 21.98 -5.64 16.20
CA ALA A 75 22.95 -5.48 15.12
C ALA A 75 24.43 -5.52 15.60
N ASP A 76 24.68 -5.54 16.90
CA ASP A 76 26.01 -5.69 17.50
C ASP A 76 26.30 -7.11 18.02
N GLN A 77 25.33 -8.04 17.91
CA GLN A 77 25.46 -9.37 18.51
C GLN A 77 26.07 -10.41 17.57
N GLY A 78 26.98 -11.23 18.12
CA GLY A 78 27.54 -12.38 17.43
C GLY A 78 28.48 -12.02 16.28
N LEU A 79 28.84 -13.04 15.50
CA LEU A 79 29.75 -12.87 14.35
C LEU A 79 29.12 -12.05 13.22
N ALA A 80 27.82 -12.27 12.98
CA ALA A 80 27.09 -11.48 11.96
C ALA A 80 27.00 -10.00 12.35
N GLY A 81 26.69 -9.69 13.62
CA GLY A 81 26.68 -8.32 14.12
C GLY A 81 28.06 -7.68 14.05
N HIS A 82 29.13 -8.42 14.41
CA HIS A 82 30.48 -7.90 14.29
C HIS A 82 30.87 -7.59 12.83
N ALA A 83 30.55 -8.48 11.89
CA ALA A 83 30.77 -8.22 10.45
C ALA A 83 29.97 -7.01 9.95
N PHE A 84 28.73 -6.83 10.44
CA PHE A 84 27.90 -5.67 10.13
C PHE A 84 28.53 -4.36 10.61
N GLN A 85 28.95 -4.32 11.88
CA GLN A 85 29.49 -3.11 12.52
C GLN A 85 30.87 -2.69 11.97
N THR A 86 31.75 -3.68 11.72
CA THR A 86 33.10 -3.40 11.23
C THR A 86 33.17 -3.22 9.72
N GLY A 87 32.20 -3.78 8.99
CA GLY A 87 32.23 -3.83 7.52
C GLY A 87 33.34 -4.77 6.98
N GLU A 88 33.87 -5.66 7.82
CA GLU A 88 34.95 -6.61 7.50
C GLU A 88 34.42 -8.04 7.34
N THR A 89 35.03 -8.81 6.44
CA THR A 89 34.78 -10.24 6.30
C THR A 89 35.41 -11.02 7.47
N ILE A 90 34.66 -11.95 8.03
CA ILE A 90 35.10 -12.80 9.13
C ILE A 90 35.09 -14.26 8.67
N ASN A 91 36.27 -14.89 8.59
CA ASN A 91 36.44 -16.29 8.23
C ASN A 91 36.96 -17.10 9.44
N ILE A 92 36.12 -17.96 9.98
CA ILE A 92 36.40 -18.75 11.18
C ILE A 92 36.53 -20.23 10.80
N LYS A 93 37.73 -20.80 11.03
CA LYS A 93 38.05 -22.21 10.76
C LYS A 93 37.52 -23.17 11.82
N ASP A 94 37.33 -22.70 13.04
CA ASP A 94 36.73 -23.44 14.17
C ASP A 94 35.81 -22.50 14.98
N ALA A 95 34.50 -22.65 14.80
CA ALA A 95 33.51 -21.80 15.44
C ALA A 95 33.57 -21.87 16.98
N TYR A 96 33.85 -23.02 17.53
CA TYR A 96 33.88 -23.20 18.98
C TYR A 96 35.13 -22.59 19.68
N SER A 97 36.17 -22.26 18.93
CA SER A 97 37.36 -21.56 19.43
C SER A 97 37.18 -20.04 19.46
N ASP A 98 36.20 -19.46 18.75
CA ASP A 98 35.95 -18.02 18.72
C ASP A 98 34.99 -17.61 19.85
N SER A 99 35.41 -16.62 20.66
CA SER A 99 34.62 -16.14 21.81
C SER A 99 33.33 -15.41 21.42
N ARG A 100 33.22 -14.90 20.18
CA ARG A 100 32.07 -14.22 19.67
C ARG A 100 30.98 -15.19 19.21
N PHE A 101 31.29 -16.48 19.03
CA PHE A 101 30.35 -17.50 18.59
C PHE A 101 29.33 -17.84 19.68
N ASN A 102 28.03 -17.71 19.36
CA ASN A 102 26.96 -18.07 20.29
C ASN A 102 26.65 -19.59 20.26
N LYS A 103 27.27 -20.34 21.16
CA LYS A 103 27.11 -21.81 21.29
C LYS A 103 25.68 -22.24 21.68
N ASN A 104 24.82 -21.33 22.15
CA ASN A 104 23.46 -21.69 22.58
C ASN A 104 22.58 -22.00 21.41
N ILE A 105 22.77 -21.33 20.26
CA ILE A 105 22.00 -21.60 19.03
C ILE A 105 22.19 -23.04 18.56
N ASP A 106 23.46 -23.54 18.61
CA ASP A 106 23.73 -24.92 18.24
C ASP A 106 23.08 -25.92 19.24
N LYS A 107 23.03 -25.58 20.53
CA LYS A 107 22.38 -26.43 21.54
C LYS A 107 20.88 -26.49 21.37
N GLU A 108 20.23 -25.37 21.04
CA GLU A 108 18.78 -25.26 20.84
C GLU A 108 18.32 -25.93 19.57
N THR A 109 19.11 -25.80 18.49
CA THR A 109 18.78 -26.32 17.17
C THR A 109 19.27 -27.74 16.90
N GLY A 110 20.17 -28.27 17.75
CA GLY A 110 20.87 -29.55 17.52
C GLY A 110 21.85 -29.50 16.34
N TYR A 111 22.10 -28.33 15.78
CA TYR A 111 23.06 -28.14 14.69
C TYR A 111 24.49 -28.02 15.25
N LYS A 112 25.47 -28.48 14.50
CA LYS A 112 26.88 -28.36 14.88
C LYS A 112 27.62 -27.49 13.89
N THR A 113 27.86 -26.24 14.29
CA THR A 113 28.64 -25.29 13.49
C THR A 113 30.13 -25.58 13.65
N LYS A 114 30.85 -25.73 12.53
CA LYS A 114 32.30 -25.97 12.49
C LYS A 114 33.02 -24.75 11.92
N THR A 115 32.70 -24.36 10.69
CA THR A 115 33.33 -23.23 9.99
C THR A 115 32.30 -22.17 9.69
N ILE A 116 32.70 -20.91 9.78
CA ILE A 116 31.81 -19.77 9.54
C ILE A 116 32.50 -18.76 8.62
N LEU A 117 31.76 -18.29 7.62
CA LEU A 117 32.14 -17.14 6.81
C LEU A 117 31.02 -16.10 6.92
N CYS A 118 31.29 -14.96 7.59
CA CYS A 118 30.40 -13.82 7.64
C CYS A 118 30.95 -12.70 6.76
N MET A 119 30.11 -12.12 5.92
CA MET A 119 30.50 -11.04 5.04
C MET A 119 29.44 -9.96 4.99
N PRO A 120 29.80 -8.67 5.15
CA PRO A 120 28.87 -7.56 5.03
C PRO A 120 28.33 -7.43 3.60
N ILE A 121 27.04 -7.18 3.46
CA ILE A 121 26.39 -6.83 2.21
C ILE A 121 26.36 -5.31 2.13
N LYS A 122 26.93 -4.74 1.09
CA LYS A 122 27.02 -3.29 0.89
C LYS A 122 26.12 -2.84 -0.26
N ASN A 123 25.50 -1.69 -0.09
CA ASN A 123 24.74 -1.04 -1.14
C ASN A 123 25.71 -0.27 -2.11
N ILE A 124 25.13 0.42 -3.10
CA ILE A 124 25.88 1.19 -4.08
C ILE A 124 26.71 2.34 -3.44
N ASN A 125 26.28 2.84 -2.29
CA ASN A 125 26.94 3.89 -1.52
C ASN A 125 28.01 3.35 -0.56
N GLN A 126 28.32 2.04 -0.62
CA GLN A 126 29.24 1.34 0.29
C GLN A 126 28.77 1.29 1.75
N GLU A 127 27.50 1.54 2.02
CA GLU A 127 26.91 1.36 3.32
C GLU A 127 26.57 -0.11 3.55
N THR A 128 26.86 -0.67 4.74
CA THR A 128 26.48 -2.02 5.10
C THR A 128 24.96 -2.08 5.36
N ILE A 129 24.25 -2.85 4.55
CA ILE A 129 22.77 -3.01 4.64
C ILE A 129 22.37 -4.39 5.18
N GLY A 130 23.32 -5.29 5.36
CA GLY A 130 23.09 -6.64 5.83
C GLY A 130 24.35 -7.46 5.91
N VAL A 131 24.19 -8.77 6.15
CA VAL A 131 25.30 -9.71 6.29
C VAL A 131 24.93 -11.06 5.71
N PHE A 132 25.84 -11.65 4.92
CA PHE A 132 25.86 -13.09 4.69
C PHE A 132 26.44 -13.83 5.86
N GLN A 133 25.79 -14.91 6.27
CA GLN A 133 26.38 -15.89 7.18
C GLN A 133 26.32 -17.27 6.54
N VAL A 134 27.50 -17.78 6.17
CA VAL A 134 27.66 -19.07 5.52
C VAL A 134 28.31 -20.04 6.52
N LEU A 135 27.68 -21.20 6.69
CA LEU A 135 28.09 -22.18 7.73
C LEU A 135 28.50 -23.49 7.09
N ASN A 136 29.55 -24.07 7.65
CA ASN A 136 30.04 -25.41 7.34
C ASN A 136 30.36 -25.63 5.87
N LYS A 137 31.56 -25.24 5.44
CA LYS A 137 32.12 -25.64 4.14
C LYS A 137 32.07 -27.16 4.02
N MET A 138 31.55 -27.69 2.93
CA MET A 138 31.40 -29.14 2.71
C MET A 138 32.73 -29.86 2.70
N THR A 139 33.79 -29.20 2.21
CA THR A 139 35.14 -29.79 2.13
C THR A 139 36.18 -28.80 2.67
N GLY A 140 36.77 -29.10 3.82
CA GLY A 140 37.79 -28.24 4.44
C GLY A 140 37.24 -27.00 5.14
N CYS A 141 37.91 -25.87 4.95
CA CYS A 141 37.54 -24.57 5.47
C CYS A 141 37.28 -23.60 4.30
N PHE A 142 36.64 -22.47 4.57
CA PHE A 142 36.48 -21.40 3.58
C PHE A 142 37.85 -20.82 3.19
N THR A 143 38.04 -20.61 1.90
CA THR A 143 39.27 -20.12 1.30
C THR A 143 39.11 -18.65 0.85
N GLU A 144 40.23 -18.00 0.46
CA GLU A 144 40.19 -16.66 -0.14
C GLU A 144 39.35 -16.63 -1.42
N GLU A 145 39.33 -17.71 -2.23
CA GLU A 145 38.50 -17.83 -3.42
C GLU A 145 37.00 -17.83 -3.03
N ASP A 146 36.62 -18.43 -1.93
CA ASP A 146 35.23 -18.39 -1.41
C ASP A 146 34.85 -16.96 -0.95
N GLU A 147 35.80 -16.24 -0.34
CA GLU A 147 35.60 -14.85 0.07
C GLU A 147 35.39 -13.96 -1.15
N ASP A 148 36.25 -14.05 -2.17
CA ASP A 148 36.16 -13.28 -3.41
C ASP A 148 34.84 -13.55 -4.16
N LEU A 149 34.42 -14.82 -4.20
CA LEU A 149 33.14 -15.20 -4.80
C LEU A 149 31.98 -14.59 -4.02
N LEU A 150 32.02 -14.65 -2.67
CA LEU A 150 30.98 -14.08 -1.82
C LEU A 150 30.91 -12.55 -1.96
N VAL A 151 32.07 -11.88 -2.10
CA VAL A 151 32.15 -10.42 -2.39
C VAL A 151 31.43 -10.08 -3.69
N THR A 152 31.64 -10.89 -4.73
CA THR A 152 31.00 -10.68 -6.04
C THR A 152 29.48 -10.88 -5.97
N ILE A 153 29.04 -11.95 -5.29
CA ILE A 153 27.63 -12.21 -5.02
C ILE A 153 27.03 -11.06 -4.18
N GLY A 154 27.73 -10.66 -3.12
CA GLY A 154 27.30 -9.62 -2.20
C GLY A 154 27.10 -8.27 -2.86
N SER A 155 27.95 -7.92 -3.79
CA SER A 155 27.84 -6.67 -4.55
C SER A 155 26.56 -6.64 -5.41
N SER A 156 26.24 -7.76 -6.06
CA SER A 156 24.99 -7.88 -6.85
C SER A 156 23.77 -7.96 -5.96
N ALA A 157 23.84 -8.77 -4.88
CA ALA A 157 22.76 -8.95 -3.93
C ALA A 157 22.41 -7.66 -3.18
N GLY A 158 23.43 -6.86 -2.81
CA GLY A 158 23.24 -5.63 -2.05
C GLY A 158 22.36 -4.61 -2.79
N ILE A 159 22.66 -4.35 -4.07
CA ILE A 159 21.85 -3.45 -4.90
C ILE A 159 20.40 -3.94 -4.98
N SER A 160 20.20 -5.20 -5.07
CA SER A 160 18.91 -5.82 -5.32
C SER A 160 18.05 -5.89 -4.08
N LEU A 161 18.65 -6.23 -2.96
CA LEU A 161 17.99 -6.22 -1.66
C LEU A 161 17.59 -4.79 -1.28
N GLU A 162 18.45 -3.80 -1.52
CA GLU A 162 18.12 -2.40 -1.32
C GLU A 162 16.92 -1.98 -2.19
N ASN A 163 16.95 -2.31 -3.50
CA ASN A 163 15.85 -1.99 -4.40
C ASN A 163 14.53 -2.66 -3.99
N ALA A 164 14.56 -3.93 -3.57
CA ALA A 164 13.36 -4.63 -3.08
C ALA A 164 12.83 -3.98 -1.80
N THR A 165 13.70 -3.64 -0.84
CA THR A 165 13.33 -2.93 0.39
C THR A 165 12.70 -1.57 0.10
N LEU A 166 13.31 -0.79 -0.79
CA LEU A 166 12.78 0.52 -1.19
C LEU A 166 11.42 0.39 -1.90
N PHE A 167 11.25 -0.63 -2.74
CA PHE A 167 9.99 -0.90 -3.42
C PHE A 167 8.87 -1.29 -2.45
N GLU A 168 9.15 -2.16 -1.48
CA GLU A 168 8.19 -2.51 -0.42
C GLU A 168 7.81 -1.26 0.39
N ARG A 169 8.80 -0.47 0.82
CA ARG A 169 8.55 0.76 1.57
C ARG A 169 7.72 1.78 0.79
N GLN A 170 8.01 1.93 -0.51
CA GLN A 170 7.21 2.79 -1.39
C GLN A 170 5.76 2.33 -1.47
N ASN A 171 5.51 1.02 -1.60
CA ASN A 171 4.16 0.48 -1.63
C ASN A 171 3.40 0.68 -0.31
N GLU A 172 4.08 0.55 0.83
CA GLU A 172 3.50 0.84 2.14
C GLU A 172 3.10 2.32 2.25
N LEU A 173 4.01 3.23 1.91
CA LEU A 173 3.73 4.67 1.92
C LEU A 173 2.56 5.06 1.00
N LEU A 174 2.46 4.45 -0.18
CA LEU A 174 1.33 4.68 -1.09
C LEU A 174 0.01 4.20 -0.48
N LYS A 175 0.00 3.05 0.22
CA LYS A 175 -1.19 2.56 0.93
C LYS A 175 -1.57 3.50 2.08
N GLU A 176 -0.61 3.94 2.87
CA GLU A 176 -0.84 4.90 3.95
C GLU A 176 -1.39 6.23 3.41
N GLN A 177 -0.80 6.77 2.33
CA GLN A 177 -1.30 7.99 1.69
C GLN A 177 -2.75 7.83 1.22
N LYS A 178 -3.11 6.67 0.65
CA LYS A 178 -4.49 6.40 0.23
C LYS A 178 -5.44 6.41 1.43
N ILE A 179 -5.08 5.75 2.52
CA ILE A 179 -5.90 5.71 3.75
C ILE A 179 -6.09 7.13 4.33
N VAL A 180 -5.01 7.91 4.40
CA VAL A 180 -5.07 9.30 4.90
C VAL A 180 -5.97 10.16 4.00
N PHE A 181 -5.84 10.02 2.68
CA PHE A 181 -6.65 10.77 1.74
C PHE A 181 -8.15 10.42 1.83
N ASP A 182 -8.49 9.13 1.89
CA ASP A 182 -9.88 8.68 2.03
C ASP A 182 -10.48 9.11 3.37
N SER A 183 -9.68 9.10 4.44
CA SER A 183 -10.07 9.62 5.76
C SER A 183 -10.32 11.12 5.73
N PHE A 184 -9.48 11.88 5.03
CA PHE A 184 -9.64 13.33 4.86
C PHE A 184 -10.93 13.67 4.11
N ILE A 185 -11.21 13.00 2.98
CA ILE A 185 -12.47 13.16 2.24
C ILE A 185 -13.69 12.86 3.13
N SER A 186 -13.63 11.75 3.87
CA SER A 186 -14.73 11.35 4.77
C SER A 186 -14.95 12.37 5.89
N THR A 187 -13.88 12.95 6.42
CA THR A 187 -13.94 13.98 7.47
C THR A 187 -14.52 15.28 6.93
N LEU A 188 -14.14 15.69 5.71
CA LEU A 188 -14.74 16.86 5.05
C LEU A 188 -16.25 16.67 4.84
N ALA A 189 -16.66 15.52 4.32
CA ALA A 189 -18.07 15.19 4.12
C ALA A 189 -18.84 15.24 5.46
N ALA A 190 -18.32 14.60 6.50
CA ALA A 190 -18.92 14.60 7.84
C ALA A 190 -19.01 16.02 8.44
N SER A 191 -18.04 16.88 8.15
CA SER A 191 -18.03 18.29 8.63
C SER A 191 -19.15 19.09 7.97
N ILE A 192 -19.45 18.86 6.70
CA ILE A 192 -20.56 19.50 5.99
C ILE A 192 -21.91 18.94 6.49
N ASP A 193 -22.02 17.60 6.60
CA ASP A 193 -23.21 16.95 7.16
C ASP A 193 -23.54 17.42 8.59
N ALA A 194 -22.53 17.70 9.41
CA ALA A 194 -22.72 18.22 10.77
C ALA A 194 -23.26 19.66 10.80
N ARG A 195 -22.95 20.46 9.79
CA ARG A 195 -23.47 21.83 9.64
C ARG A 195 -24.93 21.84 9.21
N ASP A 196 -25.33 20.89 8.39
CA ASP A 196 -26.71 20.70 7.93
C ASP A 196 -27.43 19.70 8.87
N LYS A 197 -28.14 20.21 9.88
CA LYS A 197 -28.86 19.37 10.86
C LYS A 197 -29.85 18.39 10.25
N ILE A 198 -30.26 18.62 8.99
CA ILE A 198 -31.25 17.81 8.27
C ILE A 198 -30.57 16.59 7.65
N THR A 199 -29.25 16.66 7.38
CA THR A 199 -28.54 15.68 6.56
C THR A 199 -27.53 14.83 7.32
N SER A 200 -27.61 14.71 8.65
CA SER A 200 -26.68 13.87 9.42
C SER A 200 -26.55 12.47 8.80
N GLY A 201 -25.29 12.10 8.41
CA GLY A 201 -24.97 10.84 7.76
C GLY A 201 -25.51 10.67 6.32
N HIS A 202 -26.01 11.73 5.71
CA HIS A 202 -26.50 11.74 4.34
C HIS A 202 -25.42 11.32 3.34
N SER A 203 -24.28 11.99 3.35
CA SER A 203 -23.18 11.69 2.43
C SER A 203 -22.72 10.23 2.51
N THR A 204 -22.75 9.63 3.70
CA THR A 204 -22.43 8.20 3.90
C THR A 204 -23.47 7.30 3.26
N ARG A 205 -24.77 7.61 3.42
CA ARG A 205 -25.86 6.79 2.84
C ARG A 205 -25.89 6.94 1.32
N VAL A 206 -25.76 8.16 0.78
CA VAL A 206 -25.68 8.42 -0.66
C VAL A 206 -24.52 7.65 -1.28
N ARG A 207 -23.34 7.67 -0.65
CA ARG A 207 -22.19 6.88 -1.10
C ARG A 207 -22.52 5.38 -1.13
N MET A 208 -23.18 4.85 -0.10
CA MET A 208 -23.58 3.44 -0.05
C MET A 208 -24.54 3.10 -1.20
N TYR A 209 -25.57 3.90 -1.43
CA TYR A 209 -26.53 3.65 -2.50
C TYR A 209 -25.88 3.74 -3.88
N ALA A 210 -25.07 4.76 -4.11
CA ALA A 210 -24.32 4.92 -5.37
C ALA A 210 -23.38 3.74 -5.63
N THR A 211 -22.73 3.23 -4.59
CA THR A 211 -21.88 2.03 -4.68
C THR A 211 -22.68 0.80 -5.09
N LEU A 212 -23.83 0.54 -4.45
CA LEU A 212 -24.69 -0.60 -4.77
C LEU A 212 -25.19 -0.55 -6.22
N ILE A 213 -25.61 0.63 -6.66
CA ILE A 213 -26.06 0.82 -8.05
C ILE A 213 -24.91 0.57 -9.02
N ALA A 214 -23.73 1.13 -8.78
CA ALA A 214 -22.56 0.96 -9.64
C ALA A 214 -22.10 -0.51 -9.71
N GLN A 215 -22.18 -1.25 -8.61
CA GLN A 215 -21.90 -2.70 -8.56
C GLN A 215 -22.89 -3.50 -9.40
N GLU A 216 -24.20 -3.17 -9.35
CA GLU A 216 -25.24 -3.84 -10.14
C GLU A 216 -25.02 -3.61 -11.64
N PHE A 217 -24.46 -2.47 -12.02
CA PHE A 217 -24.04 -2.20 -13.41
C PHE A 217 -22.69 -2.83 -13.78
N ASN A 218 -22.08 -3.65 -12.92
CA ASN A 218 -20.77 -4.29 -13.13
C ASN A 218 -19.67 -3.29 -13.50
N MET A 219 -19.68 -2.10 -12.90
CA MET A 219 -18.63 -1.10 -13.10
C MET A 219 -17.29 -1.57 -12.50
N SER A 220 -16.19 -1.09 -13.05
CA SER A 220 -14.87 -1.42 -12.53
C SER A 220 -14.69 -0.91 -11.09
N GLU A 221 -13.82 -1.56 -10.28
CA GLU A 221 -13.49 -1.08 -8.92
C GLU A 221 -13.02 0.38 -8.93
N LYS A 222 -12.27 0.77 -9.96
CA LYS A 222 -11.79 2.14 -10.13
C LYS A 222 -12.94 3.13 -10.34
N ASP A 223 -13.91 2.80 -11.19
CA ASP A 223 -15.06 3.68 -11.44
C ASP A 223 -15.95 3.77 -10.20
N ILE A 224 -16.13 2.67 -9.48
CA ILE A 224 -16.85 2.66 -8.20
C ILE A 224 -16.14 3.57 -7.18
N GLU A 225 -14.83 3.51 -7.07
CA GLU A 225 -14.05 4.38 -6.16
C GLU A 225 -14.22 5.87 -6.52
N ILE A 226 -14.24 6.21 -7.81
CA ILE A 226 -14.48 7.57 -8.29
C ILE A 226 -15.87 8.05 -7.87
N ILE A 227 -16.90 7.21 -8.08
CA ILE A 227 -18.29 7.53 -7.69
C ILE A 227 -18.39 7.70 -6.17
N GLN A 228 -17.72 6.86 -5.38
CA GLN A 228 -17.72 6.97 -3.93
C GLN A 228 -17.13 8.29 -3.43
N LYS A 229 -16.02 8.74 -4.04
CA LYS A 229 -15.40 10.04 -3.72
C LYS A 229 -16.29 11.20 -4.15
N ALA A 230 -16.88 11.11 -5.33
CA ALA A 230 -17.83 12.10 -5.81
C ALA A 230 -19.06 12.21 -4.89
N ALA A 231 -19.62 11.09 -4.46
CA ALA A 231 -20.74 11.04 -3.53
C ALA A 231 -20.39 11.61 -2.14
N ALA A 232 -19.15 11.46 -1.68
CA ALA A 232 -18.72 12.06 -0.43
C ALA A 232 -18.58 13.60 -0.53
N LEU A 233 -18.21 14.10 -1.69
CA LEU A 233 -17.88 15.51 -1.91
C LEU A 233 -18.97 16.35 -2.60
N HIS A 234 -20.07 15.74 -3.07
CA HIS A 234 -21.07 16.42 -3.89
C HIS A 234 -21.64 17.67 -3.26
N ASP A 235 -21.79 17.68 -1.97
CA ASP A 235 -22.40 18.73 -1.15
C ASP A 235 -21.38 19.67 -0.47
N ILE A 236 -20.06 19.54 -0.74
CA ILE A 236 -19.04 20.37 -0.07
C ILE A 236 -19.27 21.87 -0.23
N GLY A 237 -19.89 22.28 -1.33
CA GLY A 237 -20.23 23.67 -1.59
C GLY A 237 -21.30 24.28 -0.66
N LYS A 238 -22.02 23.45 0.11
CA LYS A 238 -22.91 23.94 1.16
C LYS A 238 -22.19 24.79 2.20
N ILE A 239 -20.85 24.69 2.30
CA ILE A 239 -20.04 25.58 3.14
C ILE A 239 -20.23 27.07 2.81
N GLY A 240 -20.54 27.40 1.56
CA GLY A 240 -20.78 28.75 1.10
C GLY A 240 -22.24 29.24 1.26
N ILE A 241 -23.17 28.36 1.68
CA ILE A 241 -24.57 28.70 1.85
C ILE A 241 -24.81 29.28 3.23
N ARG A 242 -25.63 30.35 3.33
CA ARG A 242 -25.96 30.99 4.61
C ARG A 242 -26.75 30.05 5.51
N ASP A 243 -26.43 29.99 6.80
CA ASP A 243 -27.11 29.14 7.79
C ASP A 243 -28.60 29.43 7.89
N SER A 244 -29.01 30.71 7.75
CA SER A 244 -30.42 31.12 7.76
C SER A 244 -31.24 30.49 6.63
N VAL A 245 -30.59 30.07 5.54
CA VAL A 245 -31.24 29.41 4.38
C VAL A 245 -31.09 27.90 4.50
N LEU A 246 -29.88 27.42 4.82
CA LEU A 246 -29.57 26.00 4.91
C LEU A 246 -30.37 25.29 6.02
N GLN A 247 -30.57 25.97 7.18
CA GLN A 247 -31.25 25.42 8.35
C GLN A 247 -32.72 25.91 8.49
N LYS A 248 -33.28 26.50 7.43
CA LYS A 248 -34.62 27.07 7.48
C LYS A 248 -35.67 25.97 7.70
N GLU A 249 -36.48 26.15 8.75
CA GLU A 249 -37.66 25.33 8.97
C GLU A 249 -38.83 25.83 8.09
N GLY A 250 -39.17 25.04 7.08
CA GLY A 250 -40.29 25.39 6.17
C GLY A 250 -39.90 25.55 4.70
N LYS A 251 -40.81 26.11 3.93
CA LYS A 251 -40.58 26.31 2.47
C LYS A 251 -39.61 27.47 2.23
N LEU A 252 -38.70 27.24 1.31
CA LEU A 252 -37.81 28.31 0.80
C LEU A 252 -38.56 29.28 -0.11
N THR A 253 -38.18 30.55 -0.08
CA THR A 253 -38.58 31.49 -1.11
C THR A 253 -37.81 31.19 -2.42
N PRO A 254 -38.26 31.71 -3.56
CA PRO A 254 -37.53 31.55 -4.81
C PRO A 254 -36.06 32.02 -4.73
N GLU A 255 -35.80 33.13 -4.04
CA GLU A 255 -34.45 33.68 -3.85
C GLU A 255 -33.59 32.80 -2.96
N GLU A 256 -34.15 32.24 -1.89
CA GLU A 256 -33.49 31.30 -1.01
C GLU A 256 -33.19 29.99 -1.75
N TYR A 257 -34.11 29.51 -2.56
CA TYR A 257 -33.91 28.32 -3.39
C TYR A 257 -32.78 28.53 -4.40
N GLN A 258 -32.76 29.68 -5.08
CA GLN A 258 -31.67 30.05 -5.97
C GLN A 258 -30.32 30.12 -5.23
N HIS A 259 -30.32 30.62 -3.98
CA HIS A 259 -29.10 30.65 -3.18
C HIS A 259 -28.61 29.23 -2.82
N ILE A 260 -29.49 28.31 -2.48
CA ILE A 260 -29.10 26.91 -2.23
C ILE A 260 -28.51 26.26 -3.49
N GLN A 261 -29.08 26.49 -4.66
CA GLN A 261 -28.58 25.93 -5.92
C GLN A 261 -27.11 26.31 -6.19
N GLN A 262 -26.61 27.43 -5.66
CA GLN A 262 -25.23 27.85 -5.79
C GLN A 262 -24.22 26.87 -5.16
N HIS A 263 -24.66 25.95 -4.25
CA HIS A 263 -23.73 25.00 -3.67
C HIS A 263 -23.03 24.13 -4.72
N VAL A 264 -23.68 23.83 -5.85
CA VAL A 264 -23.08 23.02 -6.92
C VAL A 264 -21.94 23.78 -7.61
N GLU A 265 -22.15 25.07 -7.92
CA GLU A 265 -21.09 25.93 -8.47
C GLU A 265 -19.94 26.10 -7.47
N ILE A 266 -20.28 26.28 -6.19
CA ILE A 266 -19.27 26.39 -5.11
C ILE A 266 -18.51 25.07 -4.97
N THR A 267 -19.19 23.92 -5.06
CA THR A 267 -18.55 22.58 -5.10
C THR A 267 -17.54 22.50 -6.24
N HIS A 268 -17.94 22.90 -7.44
CA HIS A 268 -17.06 22.94 -8.61
C HIS A 268 -15.82 23.79 -8.34
N ASN A 269 -16.02 25.03 -7.88
CA ASN A 269 -14.95 25.99 -7.61
C ASN A 269 -13.98 25.53 -6.50
N ILE A 270 -14.45 24.74 -5.53
CA ILE A 270 -13.62 24.16 -4.48
C ILE A 270 -12.81 23.00 -5.06
N LEU A 271 -13.46 22.07 -5.75
CA LEU A 271 -12.81 20.84 -6.24
C LEU A 271 -11.85 21.13 -7.39
N GLU A 272 -12.11 22.14 -8.23
CA GLU A 272 -11.21 22.54 -9.32
C GLU A 272 -9.85 23.07 -8.82
N LYS A 273 -9.80 23.60 -7.59
CA LYS A 273 -8.55 24.05 -6.97
C LYS A 273 -7.63 22.92 -6.51
N ILE A 274 -8.16 21.71 -6.45
CA ILE A 274 -7.35 20.53 -6.09
C ILE A 274 -6.54 20.13 -7.32
N HIS A 275 -5.22 20.39 -7.29
CA HIS A 275 -4.29 19.97 -8.35
C HIS A 275 -4.16 18.43 -8.32
N MET A 276 -4.96 17.76 -9.12
CA MET A 276 -4.99 16.31 -9.16
C MET A 276 -5.04 15.76 -10.59
N SER A 277 -4.81 14.44 -10.69
CA SER A 277 -4.86 13.63 -11.90
C SER A 277 -6.20 13.77 -12.67
N ASP A 278 -6.25 13.29 -13.91
CA ASP A 278 -7.48 13.24 -14.71
C ASP A 278 -8.65 12.51 -14.01
N GLU A 279 -8.32 11.57 -13.12
CA GLU A 279 -9.27 10.89 -12.24
C GLU A 279 -10.04 11.88 -11.34
N PHE A 280 -9.38 12.90 -10.82
CA PHE A 280 -10.02 13.88 -9.94
C PHE A 280 -10.93 14.85 -10.71
N LYS A 281 -10.62 15.13 -11.96
CA LYS A 281 -11.53 15.88 -12.85
C LYS A 281 -12.86 15.16 -13.00
N LEU A 282 -12.81 13.83 -13.16
CA LEU A 282 -14.02 13.01 -13.28
C LEU A 282 -14.83 12.99 -11.97
N ILE A 283 -14.18 12.98 -10.81
CA ILE A 283 -14.86 13.14 -9.51
C ILE A 283 -15.61 14.46 -9.44
N THR A 284 -14.96 15.56 -9.87
CA THR A 284 -15.59 16.90 -9.89
C THR A 284 -16.80 16.94 -10.83
N GLU A 285 -16.66 16.38 -12.02
CA GLU A 285 -17.76 16.32 -13.00
C GLU A 285 -18.95 15.54 -12.47
N ILE A 286 -18.72 14.36 -11.88
CA ILE A 286 -19.76 13.53 -11.29
C ILE A 286 -20.42 14.25 -10.11
N ALA A 287 -19.61 14.79 -9.18
CA ALA A 287 -20.10 15.48 -7.99
C ALA A 287 -20.99 16.68 -8.36
N CYS A 288 -20.61 17.46 -9.38
CA CYS A 288 -21.36 18.63 -9.82
C CYS A 288 -22.58 18.31 -10.72
N SER A 289 -22.80 17.04 -11.06
CA SER A 289 -23.93 16.64 -11.91
C SER A 289 -25.12 16.04 -11.15
N HIS A 290 -25.05 15.96 -9.81
CA HIS A 290 -26.08 15.30 -9.01
C HIS A 290 -27.44 15.99 -9.01
N HIS A 291 -27.54 17.25 -9.44
CA HIS A 291 -28.78 17.99 -9.63
C HIS A 291 -29.12 18.22 -11.10
N GLU A 292 -28.35 17.64 -12.02
CA GLU A 292 -28.73 17.62 -13.42
C GLU A 292 -29.92 16.66 -13.63
N LYS A 293 -30.78 16.97 -14.61
CA LYS A 293 -31.91 16.14 -14.96
C LYS A 293 -31.83 15.72 -16.41
N TYR A 294 -32.28 14.50 -16.69
CA TYR A 294 -32.20 13.93 -18.04
C TYR A 294 -32.89 14.78 -19.12
N ASP A 295 -33.95 15.54 -18.75
CA ASP A 295 -34.67 16.46 -19.63
C ASP A 295 -33.95 17.82 -19.85
N GLY A 296 -32.85 18.09 -19.13
CA GLY A 296 -32.10 19.35 -19.18
C GLY A 296 -32.67 20.47 -18.30
N THR A 297 -33.67 20.18 -17.46
CA THR A 297 -34.25 21.17 -16.53
C THR A 297 -33.50 21.22 -15.18
N GLY A 298 -32.42 20.47 -15.07
CA GLY A 298 -31.53 20.49 -13.92
C GLY A 298 -30.68 21.75 -13.81
N TYR A 299 -29.76 21.75 -12.89
CA TYR A 299 -28.74 22.78 -12.67
C TYR A 299 -27.44 22.11 -12.22
N TYR A 300 -26.31 22.59 -12.43
CA TYR A 300 -25.79 23.93 -12.63
C TYR A 300 -25.40 24.20 -14.13
N ARG A 301 -25.08 23.13 -14.91
CA ARG A 301 -24.64 23.24 -16.31
C ARG A 301 -25.77 23.04 -17.31
N HIS A 302 -26.95 22.63 -16.87
CA HIS A 302 -28.11 22.31 -17.71
C HIS A 302 -27.83 21.21 -18.75
N LEU A 303 -27.05 20.19 -18.32
CA LEU A 303 -26.73 19.02 -19.15
C LEU A 303 -27.99 18.21 -19.44
N LYS A 304 -28.06 17.61 -20.64
CA LYS A 304 -29.23 16.86 -21.10
C LYS A 304 -28.84 15.46 -21.56
N GLY A 305 -29.64 14.47 -21.16
CA GLY A 305 -29.47 13.08 -21.62
C GLY A 305 -28.09 12.51 -21.27
N GLU A 306 -27.42 12.05 -22.32
CA GLU A 306 -26.10 11.41 -22.19
C GLU A 306 -24.92 12.39 -21.95
N GLU A 307 -25.16 13.69 -22.03
CA GLU A 307 -24.18 14.71 -21.62
C GLU A 307 -23.91 14.63 -20.12
N ILE A 308 -24.89 14.12 -19.32
CA ILE A 308 -24.73 13.89 -17.91
C ILE A 308 -23.84 12.64 -17.72
N PRO A 309 -22.66 12.75 -17.08
CA PRO A 309 -21.80 11.59 -16.79
C PRO A 309 -22.60 10.46 -16.13
N PHE A 310 -22.35 9.21 -16.51
CA PHE A 310 -23.11 8.07 -15.97
C PHE A 310 -23.04 8.00 -14.45
N GLY A 311 -21.85 8.23 -13.86
CA GLY A 311 -21.69 8.35 -12.42
C GLY A 311 -22.52 9.49 -11.80
N GLY A 312 -22.69 10.59 -12.52
CA GLY A 312 -23.55 11.70 -12.09
C GLY A 312 -25.03 11.32 -12.05
N ARG A 313 -25.50 10.53 -13.02
CA ARG A 313 -26.88 9.97 -13.02
C ARG A 313 -27.09 9.00 -11.86
N ILE A 314 -26.11 8.14 -11.57
CA ILE A 314 -26.14 7.25 -10.40
C ILE A 314 -26.21 8.06 -9.10
N LEU A 315 -25.40 9.11 -9.01
CA LEU A 315 -25.36 9.97 -7.83
C LEU A 315 -26.67 10.72 -7.63
N ALA A 316 -27.25 11.29 -8.70
CA ALA A 316 -28.54 11.98 -8.66
C ALA A 316 -29.67 11.08 -8.12
N VAL A 317 -29.76 9.84 -8.61
CA VAL A 317 -30.74 8.86 -8.12
C VAL A 317 -30.50 8.52 -6.65
N SER A 318 -29.25 8.34 -6.25
CA SER A 318 -28.87 8.00 -4.88
C SER A 318 -29.20 9.13 -3.91
N ASP A 319 -28.94 10.38 -4.29
CA ASP A 319 -29.25 11.56 -3.49
C ASP A 319 -30.75 11.75 -3.33
N VAL A 320 -31.53 11.69 -4.42
CA VAL A 320 -33.00 11.75 -4.38
C VAL A 320 -33.55 10.62 -3.54
N PHE A 321 -33.06 9.39 -3.67
CA PHE A 321 -33.49 8.25 -2.88
C PHE A 321 -33.29 8.50 -1.38
N ASP A 322 -32.08 8.95 -0.96
CA ASP A 322 -31.84 9.30 0.44
C ASP A 322 -32.77 10.43 0.91
N ALA A 323 -32.91 11.48 0.08
CA ALA A 323 -33.74 12.62 0.43
C ALA A 323 -35.23 12.27 0.71
N ILE A 324 -35.78 11.28 0.02
CA ILE A 324 -37.21 10.87 0.16
C ILE A 324 -37.42 9.70 1.14
N THR A 325 -36.40 8.91 1.41
CA THR A 325 -36.46 7.78 2.37
C THR A 325 -36.01 8.15 3.78
N SER A 326 -35.25 9.23 3.93
CA SER A 326 -34.80 9.73 5.24
C SER A 326 -35.90 10.56 5.90
N LYS A 327 -36.03 10.46 7.24
CA LYS A 327 -36.93 11.30 8.03
C LYS A 327 -36.38 12.72 8.06
N ARG A 328 -37.22 13.71 7.69
CA ARG A 328 -36.89 15.14 7.80
C ARG A 328 -37.84 15.81 8.80
N HIS A 329 -37.45 16.93 9.38
CA HIS A 329 -38.28 17.63 10.39
C HIS A 329 -39.69 17.95 9.94
N TYR A 330 -39.88 18.15 8.63
CA TYR A 330 -41.16 18.53 8.03
C TYR A 330 -41.84 17.40 7.22
N ARG A 331 -41.26 16.15 7.22
CA ARG A 331 -41.81 15.04 6.44
C ARG A 331 -41.38 13.70 7.01
N ASP A 332 -42.33 12.81 7.24
CA ASP A 332 -42.07 11.40 7.56
C ASP A 332 -41.48 10.63 6.37
N LYS A 333 -40.88 9.48 6.68
CA LYS A 333 -40.35 8.57 5.65
C LYS A 333 -41.45 8.17 4.67
N MET A 334 -41.14 8.29 3.38
CA MET A 334 -42.06 7.82 2.34
C MET A 334 -42.03 6.28 2.23
N PRO A 335 -43.15 5.59 2.07
CA PRO A 335 -43.16 4.15 1.82
C PRO A 335 -42.36 3.81 0.55
N ILE A 336 -41.56 2.74 0.61
CA ILE A 336 -40.61 2.36 -0.46
C ILE A 336 -41.29 2.19 -1.83
N VAL A 337 -42.51 1.64 -1.86
CA VAL A 337 -43.29 1.48 -3.09
C VAL A 337 -43.55 2.83 -3.80
N LYS A 338 -43.86 3.87 -3.01
CA LYS A 338 -44.06 5.21 -3.54
C LYS A 338 -42.77 5.86 -4.00
N VAL A 339 -41.68 5.57 -3.30
CA VAL A 339 -40.33 6.02 -3.70
C VAL A 339 -39.97 5.46 -5.06
N ILE A 340 -40.14 4.15 -5.25
CA ILE A 340 -39.87 3.47 -6.53
C ILE A 340 -40.73 4.08 -7.66
N SER A 341 -41.98 4.31 -7.42
CA SER A 341 -42.86 4.94 -8.45
C SER A 341 -42.42 6.35 -8.86
N ILE A 342 -41.81 7.12 -7.95
CA ILE A 342 -41.24 8.45 -8.24
C ILE A 342 -39.93 8.34 -9.05
N LEU A 343 -39.13 7.31 -8.82
CA LEU A 343 -37.87 7.14 -9.52
C LEU A 343 -38.01 6.52 -10.90
N ILE A 344 -39.13 5.83 -11.17
CA ILE A 344 -39.41 5.17 -12.47
C ILE A 344 -40.25 6.06 -13.39
N GLY A 345 -41.08 6.93 -12.83
CA GLY A 345 -41.99 7.84 -13.59
C GLY A 345 -41.36 9.14 -13.90
#